data_fcb1f9ac6d00ba6bec90920dd6102504
#
_entry.id   fcb1f9ac6d00ba6bec90920dd6102504
#
_cell.length_a   1.000
_cell.length_b   1.000
_cell.length_c   1.000
_cell.angle_alpha   90.00
_cell.angle_beta   90.00
_cell.angle_gamma   90.00
#
_symmetry.space_group_name_H-M   'P 1'
#
loop_
_entity.id
_entity.type
_entity.pdbx_description
1 polymer ?
#
loop_
_entity_poly.entity_id
_entity_poly.type
_entity_poly.pdbx_seq_one_letter_code
_entity_poly.pdbx_strand_id
1 'polypeptide(L)'
;MSKSTILITGATGFIGAQITAFALRAGFNVRLSVRREAQIDSLRQVFNKFTDRVDFVVVPDITKTGAFDTALQGTDHVIHVASPLAKPGEDLLTPAVKGTSSVLESALKVPSIKKVVITASVASLIPLGKGGNGTVVKGKNFHITSF
;
A
#
# COMPACT_ATOMS: atom_id res chain seq x y z
N MET A 1 -11.25 -9.97 22.03
CA MET A 1 -11.26 -8.74 21.19
C MET A 1 -10.87 -9.14 19.77
N SER A 2 -11.67 -8.75 18.76
CA SER A 2 -11.31 -8.99 17.36
C SER A 2 -9.99 -8.25 17.06
N LYS A 3 -9.05 -8.95 16.42
CA LYS A 3 -7.78 -8.33 16.02
C LYS A 3 -8.03 -7.39 14.86
N SER A 4 -7.41 -6.21 14.88
CA SER A 4 -7.52 -5.24 13.77
C SER A 4 -6.99 -5.83 12.46
N THR A 5 -7.67 -5.52 11.37
CA THR A 5 -7.31 -5.96 10.02
C THR A 5 -6.65 -4.83 9.25
N ILE A 6 -5.52 -5.12 8.62
CA ILE A 6 -4.76 -4.19 7.80
C ILE A 6 -4.86 -4.60 6.33
N LEU A 7 -5.33 -3.71 5.46
CA LEU A 7 -5.13 -3.88 4.02
C LEU A 7 -3.68 -3.50 3.67
N ILE A 8 -2.94 -4.41 3.03
CA ILE A 8 -1.58 -4.16 2.56
C ILE A 8 -1.56 -4.31 1.03
N THR A 9 -1.14 -3.27 0.33
CA THR A 9 -0.95 -3.33 -1.11
C THR A 9 0.53 -3.56 -1.43
N GLY A 10 0.83 -4.19 -2.56
CA GLY A 10 2.21 -4.45 -2.98
C GLY A 10 2.92 -5.56 -2.21
N ALA A 11 2.19 -6.47 -1.59
CA ALA A 11 2.73 -7.58 -0.80
C ALA A 11 3.60 -8.58 -1.59
N THR A 12 3.50 -8.58 -2.92
CA THR A 12 4.35 -9.39 -3.80
C THR A 12 5.77 -8.82 -3.99
N GLY A 13 5.99 -7.57 -3.59
CA GLY A 13 7.29 -6.92 -3.63
C GLY A 13 8.07 -7.10 -2.32
N PHE A 14 9.38 -6.80 -2.36
CA PHE A 14 10.29 -6.96 -1.23
C PHE A 14 9.81 -6.22 0.04
N ILE A 15 9.49 -4.92 -0.08
CA ILE A 15 9.05 -4.09 1.05
C ILE A 15 7.70 -4.58 1.58
N GLY A 16 6.73 -4.80 0.69
CA GLY A 16 5.38 -5.23 1.08
C GLY A 16 5.36 -6.60 1.75
N ALA A 17 6.19 -7.55 1.30
CA ALA A 17 6.33 -8.85 1.94
C ALA A 17 6.88 -8.73 3.38
N GLN A 18 7.89 -7.88 3.59
CA GLN A 18 8.46 -7.64 4.92
C GLN A 18 7.43 -6.97 5.86
N ILE A 19 6.73 -5.96 5.38
CA ILE A 19 5.67 -5.29 6.16
C ILE A 19 4.58 -6.31 6.55
N THR A 20 4.17 -7.16 5.61
CA THR A 20 3.20 -8.23 5.88
C THR A 20 3.69 -9.18 6.98
N ALA A 21 4.95 -9.63 6.90
CA ALA A 21 5.53 -10.50 7.92
C ALA A 21 5.57 -9.83 9.30
N PHE A 22 5.91 -8.56 9.38
CA PHE A 22 5.89 -7.79 10.64
C PHE A 22 4.47 -7.63 11.19
N ALA A 23 3.50 -7.29 10.37
CA ALA A 23 2.10 -7.15 10.79
C ALA A 23 1.55 -8.46 11.36
N LEU A 24 1.82 -9.58 10.70
CA LEU A 24 1.41 -10.91 11.15
C LEU A 24 2.08 -11.30 12.48
N ARG A 25 3.39 -11.05 12.64
CA ARG A 25 4.11 -11.29 13.90
C ARG A 25 3.59 -10.39 15.04
N ALA A 26 3.21 -9.16 14.73
CA ALA A 26 2.60 -8.24 15.69
C ALA A 26 1.15 -8.63 16.08
N GLY A 27 0.59 -9.66 15.45
CA GLY A 27 -0.73 -10.21 15.79
C GLY A 27 -1.89 -9.63 15.01
N PHE A 28 -1.66 -8.80 14.00
CA PHE A 28 -2.72 -8.28 13.13
C PHE A 28 -3.26 -9.35 12.17
N ASN A 29 -4.50 -9.19 11.76
CA ASN A 29 -5.01 -9.82 10.55
C ASN A 29 -4.60 -8.96 9.36
N VAL A 30 -4.31 -9.58 8.22
CA VAL A 30 -3.94 -8.86 7.02
C VAL A 30 -4.81 -9.27 5.84
N ARG A 31 -5.22 -8.29 5.04
CA ARG A 31 -5.77 -8.52 3.71
C ARG A 31 -4.76 -8.03 2.70
N LEU A 32 -4.32 -8.91 1.80
CA LEU A 32 -3.31 -8.61 0.79
C LEU A 32 -3.99 -8.33 -0.55
N SER A 33 -3.81 -7.12 -1.09
CA SER A 33 -4.26 -6.85 -2.45
C SER A 33 -3.22 -7.35 -3.45
N VAL A 34 -3.69 -8.11 -4.42
CA VAL A 34 -2.90 -8.63 -5.53
C VAL A 34 -3.46 -8.17 -6.86
N ARG A 35 -2.60 -8.05 -7.88
CA ARG A 35 -3.04 -7.64 -9.22
C ARG A 35 -3.74 -8.79 -9.96
N ARG A 36 -3.33 -10.02 -9.73
CA ARG A 36 -3.83 -11.23 -10.41
C ARG A 36 -3.98 -12.36 -9.39
N GLU A 37 -5.01 -13.15 -9.59
CA GLU A 37 -5.33 -14.30 -8.73
C GLU A 37 -4.16 -15.30 -8.62
N ALA A 38 -3.45 -15.53 -9.74
CA ALA A 38 -2.26 -16.40 -9.77
C ALA A 38 -1.14 -16.01 -8.79
N GLN A 39 -1.17 -14.82 -8.20
CA GLN A 39 -0.20 -14.39 -7.19
C GLN A 39 -0.55 -14.88 -5.78
N ILE A 40 -1.80 -15.32 -5.57
CA ILE A 40 -2.29 -15.72 -4.25
C ILE A 40 -1.58 -16.96 -3.74
N ASP A 41 -1.39 -17.96 -4.58
CA ASP A 41 -0.79 -19.23 -4.16
C ASP A 41 0.66 -19.05 -3.70
N SER A 42 1.42 -18.22 -4.39
CA SER A 42 2.78 -17.88 -3.98
C SER A 42 2.81 -17.20 -2.61
N LEU A 43 1.90 -16.27 -2.36
CA LEU A 43 1.80 -15.57 -1.06
C LEU A 43 1.30 -16.52 0.05
N ARG A 44 0.37 -17.42 -0.25
CA ARG A 44 -0.05 -18.46 0.71
C ARG A 44 1.10 -19.35 1.15
N GLN A 45 1.99 -19.72 0.22
CA GLN A 45 3.18 -20.49 0.55
C GLN A 45 4.14 -19.70 1.44
N VAL A 46 4.36 -18.42 1.15
CA VAL A 46 5.24 -17.54 1.94
C VAL A 46 4.71 -17.36 3.36
N PHE A 47 3.39 -17.18 3.51
CA PHE A 47 2.74 -16.91 4.80
C PHE A 47 1.99 -18.13 5.36
N ASN A 48 2.42 -19.35 5.04
CA ASN A 48 1.76 -20.59 5.39
C ASN A 48 1.55 -20.82 6.91
N LYS A 49 2.36 -20.19 7.75
CA LYS A 49 2.24 -20.22 9.22
C LYS A 49 1.13 -19.33 9.78
N PHE A 50 0.47 -18.54 8.93
CA PHE A 50 -0.52 -17.52 9.32
C PHE A 50 -1.81 -17.60 8.50
N THR A 51 -2.15 -18.79 8.00
CA THR A 51 -3.27 -19.00 7.07
C THR A 51 -4.63 -18.55 7.60
N ASP A 52 -4.81 -18.56 8.91
CA ASP A 52 -6.01 -18.11 9.64
C ASP A 52 -6.12 -16.57 9.73
N ARG A 53 -5.06 -15.84 9.38
CA ARG A 53 -4.96 -14.39 9.53
C ARG A 53 -4.60 -13.65 8.25
N VAL A 54 -4.50 -14.36 7.14
CA VAL A 54 -4.21 -13.79 5.83
C VAL A 54 -5.39 -13.98 4.91
N ASP A 55 -5.95 -12.88 4.44
CA ASP A 55 -6.99 -12.81 3.41
C ASP A 55 -6.45 -12.17 2.14
N PHE A 56 -7.09 -12.42 1.00
CA PHE A 56 -6.63 -11.92 -0.30
C PHE A 56 -7.78 -11.24 -1.05
N VAL A 57 -7.44 -10.19 -1.77
CA VAL A 57 -8.36 -9.50 -2.66
C VAL A 57 -7.66 -9.15 -3.96
N VAL A 58 -8.34 -9.38 -5.08
CA VAL A 58 -7.80 -9.04 -6.40
C VAL A 58 -8.18 -7.60 -6.73
N VAL A 59 -7.17 -6.76 -6.95
CA VAL A 59 -7.29 -5.38 -7.42
C VAL A 59 -6.45 -5.27 -8.70
N PRO A 60 -7.03 -5.52 -9.88
CA PRO A 60 -6.29 -5.63 -11.13
C PRO A 60 -5.59 -4.33 -11.54
N ASP A 61 -6.22 -3.20 -11.27
CA ASP A 61 -5.73 -1.88 -11.61
C ASP A 61 -6.00 -0.90 -10.48
N ILE A 62 -4.94 -0.54 -9.77
CA ILE A 62 -5.00 0.39 -8.63
C ILE A 62 -5.31 1.84 -9.04
N THR A 63 -5.22 2.18 -10.33
CA THR A 63 -5.43 3.55 -10.83
C THR A 63 -6.90 3.87 -11.11
N LYS A 64 -7.77 2.88 -11.06
CA LYS A 64 -9.20 3.07 -11.28
C LYS A 64 -9.88 3.65 -10.07
N THR A 65 -10.78 4.61 -10.28
CA THR A 65 -11.65 5.13 -9.23
C THR A 65 -12.46 3.99 -8.60
N GLY A 66 -12.49 3.92 -7.27
CA GLY A 66 -13.20 2.88 -6.54
C GLY A 66 -12.52 1.49 -6.55
N ALA A 67 -11.29 1.37 -7.07
CA ALA A 67 -10.57 0.09 -7.14
C ALA A 67 -10.46 -0.61 -5.78
N PHE A 68 -10.47 0.12 -4.69
CA PHE A 68 -10.33 -0.41 -3.34
C PHE A 68 -11.64 -0.44 -2.55
N ASP A 69 -12.78 -0.02 -3.12
CA ASP A 69 -14.04 0.06 -2.39
C ASP A 69 -14.44 -1.26 -1.73
N THR A 70 -14.32 -2.38 -2.46
CA THR A 70 -14.57 -3.73 -1.90
C THR A 70 -13.43 -4.20 -1.01
N ALA A 71 -12.19 -3.91 -1.39
CA ALA A 71 -11.00 -4.36 -0.67
C ALA A 71 -10.91 -3.82 0.76
N LEU A 72 -11.46 -2.63 1.00
CA LEU A 72 -11.42 -1.93 2.29
C LEU A 72 -12.56 -2.32 3.23
N GLN A 73 -13.59 -3.03 2.76
CA GLN A 73 -14.70 -3.43 3.62
C GLN A 73 -14.19 -4.33 4.77
N GLY A 74 -14.51 -3.94 6.01
CA GLY A 74 -14.10 -4.70 7.21
C GLY A 74 -12.60 -4.60 7.54
N THR A 75 -11.90 -3.60 7.02
CA THR A 75 -10.52 -3.28 7.42
C THR A 75 -10.48 -2.06 8.35
N ASP A 76 -9.45 -2.00 9.21
CA ASP A 76 -9.24 -0.89 10.16
C ASP A 76 -8.11 0.05 9.73
N HIS A 77 -7.15 -0.48 8.99
CA HIS A 77 -5.95 0.27 8.58
C HIS A 77 -5.54 -0.08 7.16
N VAL A 78 -4.79 0.82 6.55
CA VAL A 78 -4.22 0.62 5.21
C VAL A 78 -2.73 0.89 5.23
N ILE A 79 -1.95 0.01 4.61
CA ILE A 79 -0.55 0.26 4.27
C ILE A 79 -0.40 0.12 2.76
N HIS A 80 -0.25 1.25 2.08
CA HIS A 80 -0.13 1.32 0.62
C HIS A 80 1.33 1.35 0.20
N VAL A 81 1.80 0.21 -0.31
CA VAL A 81 3.18 0.01 -0.78
C VAL A 81 3.24 -0.13 -2.30
N ALA A 82 2.12 -0.53 -2.90
CA ALA A 82 2.05 -0.66 -4.35
C ALA A 82 2.31 0.68 -5.03
N SER A 83 3.29 0.69 -5.91
CA SER A 83 3.56 1.82 -6.81
C SER A 83 3.84 1.27 -8.20
N PRO A 84 3.25 1.86 -9.25
CA PRO A 84 3.60 1.48 -10.60
C PRO A 84 5.06 1.86 -10.87
N LEU A 85 5.81 0.92 -11.45
CA LEU A 85 7.14 1.18 -11.97
C LEU A 85 7.00 1.41 -13.48
N ALA A 86 7.30 2.63 -13.92
CA ALA A 86 7.33 2.94 -15.35
C ALA A 86 8.58 2.36 -16.00
N LYS A 87 8.43 1.96 -17.26
CA LYS A 87 9.56 1.69 -18.13
C LYS A 87 10.13 3.02 -18.67
N PRO A 88 11.39 3.02 -19.14
CA PRO A 88 11.95 4.22 -19.76
C PRO A 88 11.03 4.78 -20.86
N GLY A 89 10.69 6.06 -20.78
CA GLY A 89 9.80 6.74 -21.72
C GLY A 89 8.31 6.64 -21.44
N GLU A 90 7.87 5.89 -20.40
CA GLU A 90 6.47 5.84 -19.99
C GLU A 90 6.15 6.95 -18.95
N ASP A 91 4.88 7.38 -18.94
CA ASP A 91 4.37 8.27 -17.89
C ASP A 91 4.34 7.55 -16.54
N LEU A 92 5.15 8.02 -15.62
CA LEU A 92 5.20 7.51 -14.24
C LEU A 92 4.27 8.30 -13.31
N LEU A 93 4.09 9.57 -13.57
CA LEU A 93 3.40 10.49 -12.66
C LEU A 93 1.91 10.18 -12.57
N THR A 94 1.22 10.07 -13.71
CA THR A 94 -0.22 9.84 -13.73
C THR A 94 -0.62 8.55 -13.03
N PRO A 95 -0.01 7.38 -13.28
CA PRO A 95 -0.34 6.16 -12.55
C PRO A 95 0.00 6.22 -11.06
N ALA A 96 1.09 6.88 -10.68
CA ALA A 96 1.45 7.03 -9.28
C ALA A 96 0.45 7.88 -8.50
N VAL A 97 0.04 9.03 -9.07
CA VAL A 97 -0.98 9.90 -8.49
C VAL A 97 -2.32 9.18 -8.42
N LYS A 98 -2.80 8.59 -9.53
CA LYS A 98 -4.09 7.90 -9.57
C LYS A 98 -4.13 6.70 -8.62
N GLY A 99 -3.07 5.92 -8.52
CA GLY A 99 -3.02 4.77 -7.61
C GLY A 99 -3.11 5.19 -6.15
N THR A 100 -2.41 6.27 -5.78
CA THR A 100 -2.47 6.83 -4.42
C THR A 100 -3.82 7.47 -4.13
N SER A 101 -4.36 8.27 -5.06
CA SER A 101 -5.68 8.91 -4.89
C SER A 101 -6.80 7.88 -4.77
N SER A 102 -6.79 6.83 -5.59
CA SER A 102 -7.81 5.78 -5.56
C SER A 102 -7.93 5.08 -4.21
N VAL A 103 -6.81 4.75 -3.56
CA VAL A 103 -6.87 4.13 -2.22
C VAL A 103 -7.35 5.10 -1.16
N LEU A 104 -6.97 6.37 -1.23
CA LEU A 104 -7.43 7.40 -0.30
C LEU A 104 -8.92 7.69 -0.45
N GLU A 105 -9.40 7.88 -1.69
CA GLU A 105 -10.82 8.10 -1.99
C GLU A 105 -11.70 6.93 -1.52
N SER A 106 -11.23 5.70 -1.73
CA SER A 106 -11.93 4.52 -1.22
C SER A 106 -11.90 4.44 0.30
N ALA A 107 -10.79 4.82 0.95
CA ALA A 107 -10.68 4.82 2.40
C ALA A 107 -11.62 5.83 3.07
N LEU A 108 -11.84 6.99 2.46
CA LEU A 108 -12.77 8.00 2.96
C LEU A 108 -14.22 7.51 3.02
N LYS A 109 -14.59 6.53 2.21
CA LYS A 109 -15.94 5.93 2.19
C LYS A 109 -16.14 4.86 3.28
N VAL A 110 -15.10 4.44 3.98
CA VAL A 110 -15.15 3.34 4.95
C VAL A 110 -14.88 3.85 6.36
N PRO A 111 -15.93 4.08 7.19
CA PRO A 111 -15.80 4.70 8.51
C PRO A 111 -14.93 3.91 9.51
N SER A 112 -14.71 2.61 9.27
CA SER A 112 -13.84 1.78 10.13
C SER A 112 -12.35 2.07 9.94
N ILE A 113 -11.94 2.75 8.87
CA ILE A 113 -10.53 3.07 8.61
C ILE A 113 -10.04 4.15 9.58
N LYS A 114 -9.06 3.78 10.40
CA LYS A 114 -8.47 4.65 11.42
C LYS A 114 -7.17 5.31 10.95
N LYS A 115 -6.43 4.66 10.04
CA LYS A 115 -5.15 5.15 9.56
C LYS A 115 -4.82 4.59 8.18
N VAL A 116 -4.31 5.48 7.34
CA VAL A 116 -3.69 5.14 6.05
C VAL A 116 -2.22 5.53 6.10
N VAL A 117 -1.34 4.58 5.79
CA VAL A 117 0.11 4.80 5.67
C VAL A 117 0.50 4.56 4.21
N ILE A 118 1.18 5.51 3.60
CA ILE A 118 1.65 5.42 2.21
C ILE A 118 3.18 5.43 2.23
N THR A 119 3.80 4.45 1.57
CA THR A 119 5.25 4.45 1.41
C THR A 119 5.64 5.50 0.38
N ALA A 120 6.49 6.43 0.80
CA ALA A 120 7.08 7.44 -0.08
C ALA A 120 8.52 7.07 -0.45
N SER A 121 9.11 7.84 -1.34
CA SER A 121 10.50 7.70 -1.73
C SER A 121 11.26 9.00 -1.50
N VAL A 122 12.56 8.90 -1.26
CA VAL A 122 13.49 10.04 -1.26
C VAL A 122 13.40 10.81 -2.58
N ALA A 123 13.11 10.12 -3.67
CA ALA A 123 12.90 10.74 -4.99
C ALA A 123 11.74 11.74 -5.04
N SER A 124 10.79 11.68 -4.11
CA SER A 124 9.73 12.68 -3.96
C SER A 124 10.22 13.98 -3.30
N LEU A 125 11.38 13.96 -2.66
CA LEU A 125 11.95 15.08 -1.92
C LEU A 125 13.13 15.73 -2.64
N ILE A 126 13.80 14.97 -3.51
CA ILE A 126 15.02 15.42 -4.21
C ILE A 126 14.76 15.31 -5.72
N PRO A 127 14.90 16.40 -6.48
CA PRO A 127 14.80 16.33 -7.94
C PRO A 127 15.80 15.32 -8.51
N LEU A 128 15.33 14.50 -9.46
CA LEU A 128 16.18 13.52 -10.15
C LEU A 128 17.45 14.18 -10.71
N GLY A 129 18.62 13.60 -10.42
CA GLY A 129 19.92 14.10 -10.86
C GLY A 129 20.53 15.21 -10.00
N LYS A 130 19.87 15.66 -8.92
CA LYS A 130 20.40 16.68 -7.99
C LYS A 130 20.84 16.11 -6.62
N GLY A 131 20.87 14.81 -6.45
CA GLY A 131 21.41 14.17 -5.26
C GLY A 131 22.94 14.04 -5.31
N GLY A 132 23.63 14.27 -4.17
CA GLY A 132 25.06 13.95 -4.04
C GLY A 132 25.98 15.16 -3.78
N ASN A 133 25.47 16.38 -3.71
CA ASN A 133 26.29 17.60 -3.46
C ASN A 133 26.26 18.09 -2.00
N GLY A 134 26.00 17.20 -1.04
CA GLY A 134 25.92 17.57 0.38
C GLY A 134 24.68 18.37 0.79
N THR A 135 23.71 18.53 -0.07
CA THR A 135 22.45 19.22 0.26
C THR A 135 21.68 18.47 1.32
N VAL A 136 21.46 19.10 2.46
CA VAL A 136 20.62 18.55 3.53
C VAL A 136 19.15 18.78 3.20
N VAL A 137 18.43 17.70 2.95
CA VAL A 137 16.96 17.76 2.79
C VAL A 137 16.33 17.68 4.18
N LYS A 138 15.79 18.80 4.65
CA LYS A 138 15.01 18.83 5.89
C LYS A 138 13.57 18.44 5.56
N GLY A 139 13.09 17.35 6.17
CA GLY A 139 11.68 17.00 6.12
C GLY A 139 10.85 18.11 6.77
N LYS A 140 9.89 18.68 6.04
CA LYS A 140 8.81 19.44 6.66
C LYS A 140 7.75 18.44 7.08
N ASN A 141 7.34 18.47 8.34
CA ASN A 141 6.16 17.75 8.78
C ASN A 141 4.95 18.37 8.06
N PHE A 142 4.44 17.68 7.06
CA PHE A 142 3.16 18.03 6.49
C PHE A 142 2.09 17.58 7.48
N HIS A 143 1.59 18.51 8.27
CA HIS A 143 0.32 18.31 8.95
C HIS A 143 -0.76 18.34 7.87
N ILE A 144 -1.32 17.18 7.57
CA ILE A 144 -2.56 17.11 6.83
C ILE A 144 -3.62 17.61 7.81
N THR A 145 -3.95 18.89 7.72
CA THR A 145 -5.16 19.39 8.33
C THR A 145 -6.33 18.69 7.65
N SER A 146 -7.18 18.07 8.44
CA SER A 146 -8.42 17.39 8.05
C SER A 146 -9.15 18.16 6.94
N PHE A 147 -9.52 17.44 5.90
CA PHE A 147 -10.52 17.88 4.92
C PHE A 147 -11.89 17.90 5.55
#